data_867748e7dffd76d1f79f74f96812f4d4
#
_entry.id   867748e7dffd76d1f79f74f96812f4d4
#
_cell.length_a   1.000
_cell.length_b   1.000
_cell.length_c   1.000
_cell.angle_alpha   90.00
_cell.angle_beta   90.00
_cell.angle_gamma   90.00
#
_symmetry.space_group_name_H-M   'P 1'
#
loop_
_entity.id
_entity.type
_entity.pdbx_description
1 polymer ?
#
loop_
_entity_poly.entity_id
_entity_poly.type
_entity_poly.pdbx_seq_one_letter_code
_entity_poly.pdbx_strand_id
1 'polypeptide(L)'
;NILSSFPDTGTLMKGLEKVGLIISTDLFMSETIHRVADVVLPSTSWLEEIGCKATNTHLYLMDKVLDPPGETRPLYEILKGLAERLGIEEFYPWSSHENAINAVLDHPATGHASISSLRANNGNVPLNISHVSYPTHEYHTPSGKIEFFSAQAEAAGLPALPEPAMS
;
A
#
# COMPACT_ATOMS: atom_id res chain seq x y z
N ASN A 1 -11.23 -4.82 3.28
CA ASN A 1 -12.40 -4.88 4.17
C ASN A 1 -12.10 -4.14 5.49
N ILE A 2 -12.35 -2.82 5.52
CA ILE A 2 -12.00 -1.96 6.65
C ILE A 2 -12.69 -2.37 7.95
N LEU A 3 -13.97 -2.80 7.89
CA LEU A 3 -14.75 -3.15 9.07
C LEU A 3 -14.23 -4.39 9.81
N SER A 4 -13.54 -5.30 9.11
CA SER A 4 -12.93 -6.49 9.73
C SER A 4 -11.45 -6.34 10.06
N SER A 5 -10.79 -5.27 9.55
CA SER A 5 -9.34 -5.08 9.71
C SER A 5 -8.97 -4.10 10.82
N PHE A 6 -9.91 -3.25 11.22
CA PHE A 6 -9.67 -2.25 12.28
C PHE A 6 -10.32 -2.67 13.59
N PRO A 7 -9.65 -2.42 14.74
CA PRO A 7 -10.26 -2.58 16.04
C PRO A 7 -11.36 -1.53 16.24
N ASP A 8 -12.28 -1.78 17.18
CA ASP A 8 -13.40 -0.90 17.52
C ASP A 8 -14.28 -0.50 16.31
N THR A 9 -14.89 -1.52 15.71
CA THR A 9 -15.82 -1.35 14.59
C THR A 9 -16.97 -0.39 14.91
N GLY A 10 -17.40 -0.30 16.18
CA GLY A 10 -18.47 0.61 16.61
C GLY A 10 -18.09 2.09 16.45
N THR A 11 -16.89 2.47 16.87
CA THR A 11 -16.38 3.84 16.69
C THR A 11 -16.11 4.13 15.22
N LEU A 12 -15.57 3.16 14.48
CA LEU A 12 -15.34 3.30 13.03
C LEU A 12 -16.66 3.55 12.28
N MET A 13 -17.72 2.79 12.57
CA MET A 13 -19.04 2.97 11.94
C MET A 13 -19.60 4.37 12.19
N LYS A 14 -19.57 4.86 13.44
CA LYS A 14 -19.99 6.23 13.77
C LYS A 14 -19.19 7.31 13.04
N GLY A 15 -17.92 7.02 12.72
CA GLY A 15 -17.09 7.89 11.88
C GLY A 15 -17.51 7.86 10.41
N LEU A 16 -17.74 6.67 9.86
CA LEU A 16 -18.16 6.49 8.47
C LEU A 16 -19.55 7.10 8.17
N GLU A 17 -20.47 7.06 9.12
CA GLU A 17 -21.78 7.72 9.00
C GLU A 17 -21.70 9.24 8.76
N LYS A 18 -20.57 9.87 9.08
CA LYS A 18 -20.33 11.31 8.86
C LYS A 18 -19.67 11.63 7.51
N VAL A 19 -19.29 10.60 6.75
CA VAL A 19 -18.66 10.75 5.43
C VAL A 19 -19.75 10.91 4.39
N GLY A 20 -19.68 11.96 3.58
CA GLY A 20 -20.70 12.29 2.59
C GLY A 20 -20.73 11.38 1.37
N LEU A 21 -19.61 10.70 1.06
CA LEU A 21 -19.51 9.74 -0.06
C LEU A 21 -18.44 8.71 0.25
N ILE A 22 -18.79 7.44 0.17
CA ILE A 22 -17.87 6.31 0.35
C ILE A 22 -17.80 5.50 -0.94
N ILE A 23 -16.65 5.55 -1.59
CA ILE A 23 -16.34 4.73 -2.76
C ILE A 23 -15.51 3.55 -2.30
N SER A 24 -15.94 2.34 -2.58
CA SER A 24 -15.20 1.11 -2.26
C SER A 24 -14.75 0.39 -3.52
N THR A 25 -13.52 -0.09 -3.51
CA THR A 25 -13.02 -1.00 -4.54
C THR A 25 -12.68 -2.33 -3.90
N ASP A 26 -13.14 -3.42 -4.47
CA ASP A 26 -12.86 -4.77 -3.96
C ASP A 26 -13.08 -5.81 -5.06
N LEU A 27 -12.56 -7.01 -4.82
CA LEU A 27 -12.80 -8.20 -5.64
C LEU A 27 -14.16 -8.85 -5.34
N PHE A 28 -14.62 -8.67 -4.11
CA PHE A 28 -15.82 -9.32 -3.59
C PHE A 28 -16.74 -8.30 -2.92
N MET A 29 -18.03 -8.59 -2.91
CA MET A 29 -19.01 -7.85 -2.13
C MET A 29 -18.80 -8.14 -0.64
N SER A 30 -17.81 -7.47 -0.05
CA SER A 30 -17.44 -7.61 1.36
C SER A 30 -18.47 -6.95 2.30
N GLU A 31 -18.41 -7.28 3.60
CA GLU A 31 -19.26 -6.65 4.63
C GLU A 31 -19.13 -5.12 4.61
N THR A 32 -17.93 -4.59 4.41
CA THR A 32 -17.72 -3.13 4.29
C THR A 32 -18.55 -2.55 3.15
N ILE A 33 -18.51 -3.17 1.97
CA ILE A 33 -19.27 -2.72 0.80
C ILE A 33 -20.76 -2.72 1.10
N HIS A 34 -21.29 -3.83 1.61
CA HIS A 34 -22.71 -3.96 1.91
C HIS A 34 -23.22 -2.96 2.96
N ARG A 35 -22.38 -2.55 3.88
CA ARG A 35 -22.81 -1.73 5.01
C ARG A 35 -22.62 -0.24 4.81
N VAL A 36 -21.57 0.18 4.08
CA VAL A 36 -21.17 1.59 4.10
C VAL A 36 -20.87 2.18 2.73
N ALA A 37 -20.70 1.39 1.66
CA ALA A 37 -20.34 1.93 0.37
C ALA A 37 -21.53 2.53 -0.37
N ASP A 38 -21.39 3.76 -0.85
CA ASP A 38 -22.34 4.41 -1.77
C ASP A 38 -22.07 4.03 -3.22
N VAL A 39 -20.80 3.84 -3.57
CA VAL A 39 -20.36 3.44 -4.92
C VAL A 39 -19.38 2.28 -4.82
N VAL A 40 -19.56 1.28 -5.66
CA VAL A 40 -18.68 0.11 -5.75
C VAL A 40 -18.00 0.10 -7.12
N LEU A 41 -16.67 0.07 -7.12
CA LEU A 41 -15.87 -0.06 -8.33
C LEU A 41 -15.18 -1.43 -8.30
N PRO A 42 -15.50 -2.35 -9.24
CA PRO A 42 -14.90 -3.67 -9.24
C PRO A 42 -13.42 -3.60 -9.63
N SER A 43 -12.55 -4.21 -8.84
CA SER A 43 -11.11 -4.28 -9.11
C SER A 43 -10.68 -5.66 -9.57
N THR A 44 -9.52 -5.73 -10.23
CA THR A 44 -8.87 -6.96 -10.69
C THR A 44 -8.23 -7.73 -9.54
N SER A 45 -8.12 -9.04 -9.71
CA SER A 45 -7.25 -9.89 -8.89
C SER A 45 -5.80 -9.81 -9.37
N TRP A 46 -4.86 -10.29 -8.54
CA TRP A 46 -3.44 -10.31 -8.87
C TRP A 46 -3.09 -11.21 -10.08
N LEU A 47 -4.00 -12.08 -10.54
CA LEU A 47 -3.84 -12.86 -11.77
C LEU A 47 -4.26 -12.08 -13.02
N GLU A 48 -5.04 -11.04 -12.85
CA GLU A 48 -5.67 -10.27 -13.94
C GLU A 48 -4.95 -8.94 -14.21
N GLU A 49 -3.93 -8.62 -13.42
CA GLU A 49 -3.10 -7.42 -13.59
C GLU A 49 -1.62 -7.73 -13.41
N ILE A 50 -0.77 -6.83 -13.90
CA ILE A 50 0.65 -6.89 -13.62
C ILE A 50 0.93 -6.26 -12.25
N GLY A 51 1.84 -6.86 -11.51
CA GLY A 51 2.27 -6.34 -10.21
C GLY A 51 3.66 -6.80 -9.82
N CYS A 52 4.13 -6.32 -8.69
CA CYS A 52 5.38 -6.78 -8.09
C CYS A 52 5.16 -7.08 -6.61
N LYS A 53 5.88 -8.08 -6.12
CA LYS A 53 5.92 -8.44 -4.70
C LYS A 53 7.34 -8.44 -4.20
N ALA A 54 7.62 -7.67 -3.17
CA ALA A 54 8.87 -7.77 -2.43
C ALA A 54 8.71 -8.70 -1.24
N THR A 55 9.70 -9.54 -1.01
CA THR A 55 9.90 -10.31 0.21
C THR A 55 11.08 -9.71 0.99
N ASN A 56 11.53 -10.39 2.05
CA ASN A 56 12.71 -9.93 2.79
C ASN A 56 14.02 -10.04 1.97
N THR A 57 14.04 -10.78 0.87
CA THR A 57 15.28 -11.10 0.14
C THR A 57 15.19 -10.84 -1.36
N HIS A 58 14.00 -10.90 -1.93
CA HIS A 58 13.80 -10.86 -3.38
C HIS A 58 12.62 -9.99 -3.79
N LEU A 59 12.72 -9.45 -4.98
CA LEU A 59 11.62 -8.83 -5.72
C LEU A 59 11.12 -9.83 -6.77
N TYR A 60 9.82 -10.00 -6.86
CA TYR A 60 9.14 -10.90 -7.79
C TYR A 60 8.22 -10.10 -8.71
N LEU A 61 8.22 -10.44 -9.99
CA LEU A 61 7.22 -10.00 -10.94
C LEU A 61 6.02 -10.94 -10.87
N MET A 62 4.84 -10.36 -10.85
CA MET A 62 3.57 -11.05 -11.03
C MET A 62 3.01 -10.59 -12.36
N ASP A 63 3.29 -11.33 -13.44
CA ASP A 63 2.74 -11.02 -14.75
C ASP A 63 1.25 -11.36 -14.80
N LYS A 64 0.50 -10.61 -15.59
CA LYS A 64 -0.90 -10.89 -15.88
C LYS A 64 -1.03 -12.25 -16.55
N VAL A 65 -1.94 -13.10 -16.07
CA VAL A 65 -2.19 -14.46 -16.57
C VAL A 65 -3.59 -14.61 -17.14
N LEU A 66 -4.55 -13.87 -16.59
CA LEU A 66 -5.96 -13.93 -16.98
C LEU A 66 -6.44 -12.56 -17.47
N ASP A 67 -7.41 -12.55 -18.35
CA ASP A 67 -8.11 -11.31 -18.70
C ASP A 67 -9.09 -10.92 -17.62
N PRO A 68 -9.17 -9.61 -17.26
CA PRO A 68 -10.14 -9.11 -16.29
C PRO A 68 -11.57 -9.42 -16.73
N PRO A 69 -12.43 -9.97 -15.86
CA PRO A 69 -13.82 -10.24 -16.19
C PRO A 69 -14.68 -8.98 -16.14
N GLY A 70 -15.62 -8.85 -17.07
CA GLY A 70 -16.64 -7.80 -17.06
C GLY A 70 -16.04 -6.38 -17.08
N GLU A 71 -16.42 -5.55 -16.11
CA GLU A 71 -15.97 -4.15 -15.98
C GLU A 71 -14.86 -3.96 -14.96
N THR A 72 -14.24 -5.04 -14.47
CA THR A 72 -13.14 -4.95 -13.50
C THR A 72 -11.93 -4.25 -14.12
N ARG A 73 -11.27 -3.42 -13.29
CA ARG A 73 -10.08 -2.67 -13.70
C ARG A 73 -9.01 -2.72 -12.62
N PRO A 74 -7.72 -2.67 -12.99
CA PRO A 74 -6.64 -2.47 -12.05
C PRO A 74 -6.87 -1.23 -11.20
N LEU A 75 -6.53 -1.31 -9.92
CA LEU A 75 -6.67 -0.16 -9.01
C LEU A 75 -5.95 1.09 -9.52
N TYR A 76 -4.79 0.91 -10.16
CA TYR A 76 -4.07 2.00 -10.82
C TYR A 76 -4.94 2.74 -11.85
N GLU A 77 -5.66 2.03 -12.72
CA GLU A 77 -6.53 2.62 -13.75
C GLU A 77 -7.74 3.31 -13.13
N ILE A 78 -8.32 2.71 -12.10
CA ILE A 78 -9.44 3.32 -11.35
C ILE A 78 -9.01 4.66 -10.75
N LEU A 79 -7.90 4.68 -10.03
CA LEU A 79 -7.40 5.88 -9.36
C LEU A 79 -6.93 6.94 -10.36
N LYS A 80 -6.24 6.54 -11.43
CA LYS A 80 -5.85 7.46 -12.52
C LYS A 80 -7.06 8.10 -13.16
N GLY A 81 -8.08 7.32 -13.51
CA GLY A 81 -9.32 7.84 -14.10
C GLY A 81 -10.12 8.76 -13.16
N LEU A 82 -10.03 8.57 -11.84
CA LEU A 82 -10.58 9.49 -10.85
C LEU A 82 -9.76 10.79 -10.78
N ALA A 83 -8.43 10.69 -10.76
CA ALA A 83 -7.52 11.83 -10.71
C ALA A 83 -7.73 12.76 -11.92
N GLU A 84 -7.83 12.20 -13.13
CA GLU A 84 -8.12 12.94 -14.36
C GLU A 84 -9.44 13.73 -14.29
N ARG A 85 -10.48 13.14 -13.68
CA ARG A 85 -11.78 13.82 -13.53
C ARG A 85 -11.82 14.87 -12.43
N LEU A 86 -10.92 14.76 -11.46
CA LEU A 86 -10.77 15.73 -10.37
C LEU A 86 -9.78 16.84 -10.68
N GLY A 87 -9.05 16.77 -11.82
CA GLY A 87 -8.03 17.76 -12.20
C GLY A 87 -6.79 17.70 -11.30
N ILE A 88 -6.41 16.49 -10.90
CA ILE A 88 -5.23 16.19 -10.05
C ILE A 88 -4.37 15.09 -10.69
N GLU A 89 -4.32 15.03 -12.01
CA GLU A 89 -3.59 14.03 -12.78
C GLU A 89 -2.08 14.05 -12.53
N GLU A 90 -1.55 15.12 -11.98
CA GLU A 90 -0.13 15.25 -11.60
C GLU A 90 0.29 14.19 -10.55
N PHE A 91 -0.66 13.63 -9.79
CA PHE A 91 -0.39 12.50 -8.88
C PHE A 91 -0.23 11.16 -9.61
N TYR A 92 -0.59 11.10 -10.91
CA TYR A 92 -0.49 9.91 -11.74
C TYR A 92 0.23 10.23 -13.06
N PRO A 93 1.51 10.68 -13.02
CA PRO A 93 2.22 11.20 -14.20
C PRO A 93 2.61 10.11 -15.22
N TRP A 94 2.46 8.84 -14.85
CA TRP A 94 2.87 7.73 -15.70
C TRP A 94 1.80 7.43 -16.75
N SER A 95 2.26 7.13 -17.97
CA SER A 95 1.38 6.83 -19.10
C SER A 95 0.68 5.48 -19.00
N SER A 96 1.25 4.54 -18.24
CA SER A 96 0.69 3.19 -18.02
C SER A 96 1.01 2.66 -16.63
N HIS A 97 0.29 1.59 -16.22
CA HIS A 97 0.56 0.88 -14.98
C HIS A 97 1.99 0.29 -14.95
N GLU A 98 2.46 -0.28 -16.07
CA GLU A 98 3.85 -0.76 -16.16
C GLU A 98 4.88 0.37 -15.96
N ASN A 99 4.63 1.57 -16.50
CA ASN A 99 5.52 2.70 -16.29
C ASN A 99 5.51 3.20 -14.83
N ALA A 100 4.37 3.14 -14.15
CA ALA A 100 4.29 3.44 -12.72
C ALA A 100 5.09 2.42 -11.91
N ILE A 101 4.95 1.13 -12.21
CA ILE A 101 5.72 0.07 -11.56
C ILE A 101 7.23 0.27 -11.81
N ASN A 102 7.65 0.52 -13.05
CA ASN A 102 9.06 0.77 -13.37
C ASN A 102 9.63 1.96 -12.59
N ALA A 103 8.87 3.04 -12.43
CA ALA A 103 9.30 4.20 -11.66
C ALA A 103 9.51 3.88 -10.17
N VAL A 104 8.67 3.02 -9.59
CA VAL A 104 8.83 2.54 -8.21
C VAL A 104 10.01 1.57 -8.08
N LEU A 105 10.22 0.72 -9.10
CA LEU A 105 11.30 -0.26 -9.10
C LEU A 105 12.68 0.36 -9.36
N ASP A 106 12.77 1.54 -9.93
CA ASP A 106 14.03 2.26 -10.15
C ASP A 106 14.56 2.85 -8.84
N HIS A 107 15.04 1.97 -7.97
CA HIS A 107 15.53 2.32 -6.65
C HIS A 107 16.79 1.51 -6.29
N PRO A 108 17.77 2.05 -5.55
CA PRO A 108 18.97 1.31 -5.16
C PRO A 108 18.70 -0.01 -4.43
N ALA A 109 17.66 -0.06 -3.57
CA ALA A 109 17.30 -1.28 -2.85
C ALA A 109 16.85 -2.42 -3.75
N THR A 110 16.32 -2.13 -4.93
CA THR A 110 15.95 -3.12 -5.96
C THR A 110 17.04 -3.36 -7.00
N GLY A 111 18.19 -2.68 -6.84
CA GLY A 111 19.25 -2.68 -7.86
C GLY A 111 18.82 -2.01 -9.16
N HIS A 112 17.95 -0.99 -9.10
CA HIS A 112 17.36 -0.31 -10.25
C HIS A 112 16.64 -1.27 -11.21
N ALA A 113 15.85 -2.18 -10.63
CA ALA A 113 15.11 -3.17 -11.41
C ALA A 113 14.03 -2.54 -12.29
N SER A 114 13.63 -3.28 -13.30
CA SER A 114 12.49 -2.95 -14.16
C SER A 114 11.69 -4.22 -14.48
N ILE A 115 10.48 -4.06 -14.99
CA ILE A 115 9.67 -5.20 -15.46
C ILE A 115 10.45 -6.02 -16.50
N SER A 116 11.16 -5.36 -17.42
CA SER A 116 11.97 -6.04 -18.42
C SER A 116 13.15 -6.81 -17.83
N SER A 117 13.84 -6.24 -16.83
CA SER A 117 14.92 -6.96 -16.14
C SER A 117 14.40 -8.13 -15.32
N LEU A 118 13.24 -8.00 -14.69
CA LEU A 118 12.60 -9.10 -13.98
C LEU A 118 12.21 -10.24 -14.93
N ARG A 119 11.58 -9.94 -16.05
CA ARG A 119 11.26 -10.96 -17.08
C ARG A 119 12.51 -11.67 -17.59
N ALA A 120 13.60 -10.95 -17.83
CA ALA A 120 14.88 -11.52 -18.26
C ALA A 120 15.53 -12.44 -17.20
N ASN A 121 15.18 -12.28 -15.92
CA ASN A 121 15.69 -13.06 -14.78
C ASN A 121 14.63 -14.03 -14.22
N ASN A 122 13.83 -14.65 -15.07
CA ASN A 122 12.80 -15.61 -14.66
C ASN A 122 11.80 -15.06 -13.62
N GLY A 123 11.49 -13.76 -13.69
CA GLY A 123 10.49 -13.12 -12.86
C GLY A 123 10.96 -12.72 -11.46
N ASN A 124 12.26 -12.83 -11.13
CA ASN A 124 12.73 -12.38 -9.82
C ASN A 124 14.19 -11.89 -9.84
N VAL A 125 14.50 -11.01 -8.87
CA VAL A 125 15.87 -10.55 -8.60
C VAL A 125 16.07 -10.42 -7.08
N PRO A 126 17.29 -10.62 -6.56
CA PRO A 126 17.59 -10.36 -5.16
C PRO A 126 17.48 -8.86 -4.87
N LEU A 127 17.04 -8.51 -3.66
CA LEU A 127 17.07 -7.14 -3.18
C LEU A 127 18.48 -6.76 -2.75
N ASN A 128 18.89 -5.55 -3.08
CA ASN A 128 20.17 -4.97 -2.66
C ASN A 128 19.99 -4.24 -1.31
N ILE A 129 19.67 -5.01 -0.27
CA ILE A 129 19.44 -4.50 1.08
C ILE A 129 20.27 -5.29 2.10
N SER A 130 20.61 -4.65 3.22
CA SER A 130 21.16 -5.36 4.37
C SER A 130 20.05 -6.10 5.11
N HIS A 131 20.28 -7.37 5.43
CA HIS A 131 19.38 -8.16 6.26
C HIS A 131 19.59 -7.96 7.75
N VAL A 132 20.66 -7.25 8.13
CA VAL A 132 20.96 -6.89 9.50
C VAL A 132 20.63 -5.42 9.66
N SER A 133 19.57 -5.12 10.40
CA SER A 133 19.26 -3.74 10.78
C SER A 133 20.22 -3.29 11.87
N TYR A 134 20.75 -2.07 11.72
CA TYR A 134 21.67 -1.46 12.70
C TYR A 134 22.89 -2.34 13.05
N PRO A 135 23.70 -2.77 12.06
CA PRO A 135 24.85 -3.65 12.33
C PRO A 135 25.91 -3.00 13.22
N THR A 136 25.96 -1.67 13.28
CA THR A 136 26.84 -0.88 14.16
C THR A 136 26.21 -0.55 15.50
N HIS A 137 24.95 -0.96 15.74
CA HIS A 137 24.15 -0.57 16.91
C HIS A 137 23.97 0.95 17.07
N GLU A 138 24.06 1.68 15.97
CA GLU A 138 23.72 3.10 15.87
C GLU A 138 22.28 3.24 15.38
N TYR A 139 21.49 4.02 16.09
CA TYR A 139 20.06 4.19 15.83
C TYR A 139 19.76 5.63 15.44
N HIS A 140 18.79 5.82 14.55
CA HIS A 140 18.32 7.15 14.12
C HIS A 140 17.41 7.80 15.17
N THR A 141 17.91 7.94 16.38
CA THR A 141 17.24 8.56 17.52
C THR A 141 18.11 9.70 18.05
N PRO A 142 17.57 10.69 18.79
CA PRO A 142 18.34 11.76 19.38
C PRO A 142 19.55 11.30 20.23
N SER A 143 19.41 10.17 20.93
CA SER A 143 20.49 9.60 21.74
C SER A 143 21.43 8.67 20.97
N GLY A 144 21.12 8.33 19.72
CA GLY A 144 21.82 7.29 18.95
C GLY A 144 21.64 5.88 19.49
N LYS A 145 20.73 5.66 20.45
CA LYS A 145 20.44 4.39 21.12
C LYS A 145 18.96 4.02 20.95
N ILE A 146 18.59 2.79 21.30
CA ILE A 146 17.18 2.43 21.44
C ILE A 146 16.57 3.28 22.56
N GLU A 147 15.50 3.98 22.25
CA GLU A 147 14.77 4.85 23.19
C GLU A 147 13.42 4.20 23.51
N PHE A 148 13.18 3.92 24.80
CA PHE A 148 11.88 3.49 25.31
C PHE A 148 11.00 4.68 25.70
N PHE A 149 11.60 5.80 26.05
CA PHE A 149 10.95 7.05 26.36
C PHE A 149 10.92 7.93 25.12
N SER A 150 9.75 8.42 24.74
CA SER A 150 9.60 9.32 23.59
C SER A 150 9.43 10.76 24.03
N ALA A 151 10.50 11.53 23.98
CA ALA A 151 10.44 12.98 24.23
C ALA A 151 9.54 13.72 23.23
N GLN A 152 9.38 13.19 22.00
CA GLN A 152 8.47 13.76 21.00
C GLN A 152 7.01 13.55 21.38
N ALA A 153 6.65 12.38 21.91
CA ALA A 153 5.31 12.12 22.41
C ALA A 153 4.98 13.02 23.60
N GLU A 154 5.90 13.14 24.55
CA GLU A 154 5.76 14.04 25.71
C GLU A 154 5.55 15.50 25.28
N ALA A 155 6.36 15.99 24.35
CA ALA A 155 6.22 17.35 23.79
C ALA A 155 4.88 17.57 23.06
N ALA A 156 4.28 16.52 22.52
CA ALA A 156 2.96 16.53 21.90
C ALA A 156 1.80 16.35 22.91
N GLY A 157 2.10 16.25 24.21
CA GLY A 157 1.09 16.01 25.26
C GLY A 157 0.56 14.58 25.30
N LEU A 158 1.30 13.64 24.72
CA LEU A 158 1.00 12.20 24.75
C LEU A 158 1.86 11.50 25.80
N PRO A 159 1.45 10.31 26.30
CA PRO A 159 2.29 9.52 27.18
C PRO A 159 3.66 9.22 26.52
N ALA A 160 4.75 9.57 27.19
CA ALA A 160 6.11 9.33 26.71
C ALA A 160 6.48 7.82 26.69
N LEU A 161 5.81 7.04 27.53
CA LEU A 161 5.83 5.58 27.54
C LEU A 161 4.46 5.06 27.12
N PRO A 162 4.37 4.04 26.26
CA PRO A 162 3.08 3.47 25.91
C PRO A 162 2.41 2.85 27.13
N GLU A 163 1.18 3.25 27.39
CA GLU A 163 0.34 2.63 28.40
C GLU A 163 -0.60 1.62 27.72
N PRO A 164 -0.84 0.45 28.35
CA PRO A 164 -1.81 -0.49 27.80
C PRO A 164 -3.19 0.15 27.81
N ALA A 165 -3.86 0.16 26.66
CA ALA A 165 -5.26 0.55 26.59
C ALA A 165 -6.08 -0.48 27.37
N MET A 166 -6.66 -0.06 28.47
CA MET A 166 -7.66 -0.88 29.20
C MET A 166 -8.94 -0.87 28.35
N SER A 167 -9.26 -2.03 27.78
CA SER A 167 -10.50 -2.27 27.04
C SER A 167 -11.67 -2.45 27.97
#